data_bc99695d8e4e955f19be15a81c137ecf
#
_entry.id   bc99695d8e4e955f19be15a81c137ecf
#
_cell.length_a   1.000
_cell.length_b   1.000
_cell.length_c   1.000
_cell.angle_alpha   90.00
_cell.angle_beta   90.00
_cell.angle_gamma   90.00
#
_symmetry.space_group_name_H-M   'P 1'
#
loop_
_entity.id
_entity.type
_entity.pdbx_description
1 polymer ?
#
loop_
_entity_poly.entity_id
_entity_poly.type
_entity_poly.pdbx_seq_one_letter_code
_entity_poly.pdbx_strand_id
1 'polypeptide(L)'
;MTLDEYILQHIDAEGDYLHALWRDTQLRLSYGQMASGHLQGRLLKMLVQMIKPLKVLELGTFSGYATLSMAEGLPEGAEIHTFEVFDENEDFLREWFEGS
;
A
#
# COMPACT_ATOMS: atom_id res chain seq x y z
N MET A 1 0.14 13.61 23.56
CA MET A 1 0.57 12.72 22.48
C MET A 1 -0.10 11.36 22.64
N THR A 2 -0.76 10.89 21.60
CA THR A 2 -1.35 9.55 21.60
C THR A 2 -0.30 8.51 21.22
N LEU A 3 -0.61 7.23 21.46
CA LEU A 3 0.26 6.13 21.03
C LEU A 3 0.46 6.15 19.51
N ASP A 4 -0.61 6.38 18.76
CA ASP A 4 -0.52 6.44 17.29
C ASP A 4 0.39 7.58 16.82
N GLU A 5 0.27 8.75 17.43
CA GLU A 5 1.15 9.88 17.10
C GLU A 5 2.62 9.55 17.39
N TYR A 6 2.88 8.92 18.52
CA TYR A 6 4.23 8.49 18.89
C TYR A 6 4.80 7.52 17.86
N ILE A 7 4.03 6.50 17.48
CA ILE A 7 4.45 5.49 16.50
C ILE A 7 4.79 6.17 15.17
N LEU A 8 3.89 7.02 14.67
CA LEU A 8 4.08 7.68 13.38
C LEU A 8 5.31 8.60 13.35
N GLN A 9 5.73 9.12 14.50
CA GLN A 9 6.93 9.95 14.59
C GLN A 9 8.22 9.14 14.59
N HIS A 10 8.16 7.84 14.89
CA HIS A 10 9.33 6.99 15.08
C HIS A 10 9.53 5.92 14.00
N ILE A 11 8.56 5.75 13.09
CA ILE A 11 8.69 4.84 11.97
C ILE A 11 9.21 5.58 10.73
N ASP A 12 9.65 4.82 9.73
CA ASP A 12 10.10 5.38 8.46
C ASP A 12 8.98 6.21 7.80
N ALA A 13 9.38 7.27 7.11
CA ALA A 13 8.44 8.09 6.36
C ALA A 13 7.74 7.25 5.27
N GLU A 14 6.47 7.57 5.03
CA GLU A 14 5.69 6.84 4.03
C GLU A 14 6.10 7.19 2.59
N GLY A 15 6.64 8.38 2.39
CA GLY A 15 6.99 8.89 1.08
C GLY A 15 5.84 9.64 0.42
N ASP A 16 6.19 10.53 -0.51
CA ASP A 16 5.22 11.44 -1.11
C ASP A 16 4.19 10.70 -1.98
N TYR A 17 4.62 9.68 -2.73
CA TYR A 17 3.73 8.94 -3.62
C TYR A 17 2.67 8.18 -2.85
N LEU A 18 3.06 7.42 -1.83
CA LEU A 18 2.11 6.68 -1.00
C LEU A 18 1.19 7.61 -0.21
N HIS A 19 1.71 8.73 0.27
CA HIS A 19 0.88 9.71 0.95
C HIS A 19 -0.17 10.29 0.01
N ALA A 20 0.21 10.62 -1.22
CA ALA A 20 -0.72 11.12 -2.23
C ALA A 20 -1.78 10.06 -2.58
N LEU A 21 -1.37 8.79 -2.71
CA LEU A 21 -2.30 7.70 -2.94
C LEU A 21 -3.30 7.54 -1.80
N TRP A 22 -2.82 7.56 -0.55
CA TRP A 22 -3.70 7.47 0.61
C TRP A 22 -4.72 8.60 0.62
N ARG A 23 -4.26 9.82 0.37
CA ARG A 23 -5.13 11.00 0.34
C ARG A 23 -6.18 10.90 -0.77
N ASP A 24 -5.76 10.51 -1.97
CA ASP A 24 -6.68 10.36 -3.10
C ASP A 24 -7.70 9.23 -2.84
N THR A 25 -7.28 8.16 -2.18
CA THR A 25 -8.18 7.09 -1.74
C THR A 25 -9.28 7.62 -0.84
N GLN A 26 -8.94 8.46 0.15
CA GLN A 26 -9.93 9.05 1.05
C GLN A 26 -10.88 9.98 0.33
N LEU A 27 -10.42 10.68 -0.70
CA LEU A 27 -11.20 11.67 -1.42
C LEU A 27 -12.08 11.08 -2.51
N ARG A 28 -11.64 10.03 -3.19
CA ARG A 28 -12.27 9.53 -4.41
C ARG A 28 -12.97 8.18 -4.27
N LEU A 29 -12.55 7.34 -3.33
CA LEU A 29 -13.10 6.00 -3.22
C LEU A 29 -14.09 5.89 -2.07
N SER A 30 -15.15 5.09 -2.30
CA SER A 30 -16.06 4.68 -1.22
C SER A 30 -15.30 3.81 -0.23
N TYR A 31 -15.62 3.96 1.05
CA TYR A 31 -14.98 3.18 2.12
C TYR A 31 -13.48 3.38 2.21
N GLY A 32 -13.00 4.62 2.01
CA GLY A 32 -11.58 4.94 2.09
C GLY A 32 -10.91 4.50 3.40
N GLN A 33 -11.69 4.43 4.49
CA GLN A 33 -11.20 3.96 5.79
C GLN A 33 -10.70 2.51 5.78
N MET A 34 -11.05 1.72 4.75
CA MET A 34 -10.57 0.35 4.60
C MET A 34 -9.14 0.28 4.06
N ALA A 35 -8.61 1.38 3.56
CA ALA A 35 -7.25 1.41 3.04
C ALA A 35 -6.24 1.24 4.17
N SER A 36 -5.17 0.50 3.89
CA SER A 36 -4.00 0.49 4.75
C SER A 36 -3.42 1.90 4.82
N GLY A 37 -2.79 2.22 5.92
CA GLY A 37 -2.17 3.52 6.10
C GLY A 37 -0.68 3.43 6.29
N HIS A 38 -0.07 4.53 6.71
CA HIS A 38 1.37 4.67 6.87
C HIS A 38 1.98 3.55 7.73
N LEU A 39 1.43 3.34 8.94
CA LEU A 39 1.96 2.32 9.85
C LEU A 39 1.89 0.92 9.23
N GLN A 40 0.71 0.53 8.75
CA GLN A 40 0.52 -0.81 8.18
C GLN A 40 1.37 -1.00 6.93
N GLY A 41 1.47 0.02 6.08
CA GLY A 41 2.30 -0.03 4.88
C GLY A 41 3.78 -0.24 5.21
N ARG A 42 4.31 0.48 6.19
CA ARG A 42 5.70 0.30 6.62
C ARG A 42 5.93 -1.07 7.25
N LEU A 43 4.96 -1.59 8.01
CA LEU A 43 5.04 -2.94 8.56
C LEU A 43 5.08 -3.99 7.45
N LEU A 44 4.20 -3.88 6.45
CA LEU A 44 4.18 -4.80 5.32
C LEU A 44 5.50 -4.76 4.56
N LYS A 45 6.05 -3.58 4.31
CA LYS A 45 7.35 -3.43 3.66
C LYS A 45 8.44 -4.14 4.46
N MET A 46 8.47 -3.95 5.78
CA MET A 46 9.45 -4.58 6.64
C MET A 46 9.36 -6.10 6.59
N LEU A 47 8.15 -6.66 6.66
CA LEU A 47 7.93 -8.10 6.59
C LEU A 47 8.43 -8.67 5.25
N VAL A 48 8.13 -7.99 4.16
CA VAL A 48 8.58 -8.39 2.82
C VAL A 48 10.11 -8.33 2.74
N GLN A 49 10.73 -7.31 3.29
CA GLN A 49 12.20 -7.20 3.33
C GLN A 49 12.84 -8.34 4.11
N MET A 50 12.19 -8.79 5.19
CA MET A 50 12.68 -9.88 6.02
C MET A 50 12.56 -11.23 5.33
N ILE A 51 11.42 -11.47 4.66
CA ILE A 51 11.11 -12.75 4.02
C ILE A 51 11.81 -12.88 2.67
N LYS A 52 11.99 -11.77 1.95
CA LYS A 52 12.55 -11.71 0.58
C LYS A 52 11.84 -12.67 -0.37
N PRO A 53 10.51 -12.58 -0.50
CA PRO A 53 9.76 -13.50 -1.36
C PRO A 53 10.02 -13.17 -2.82
N LEU A 54 9.93 -14.19 -3.67
CA LEU A 54 9.96 -14.01 -5.12
C LEU A 54 8.56 -13.75 -5.68
N LYS A 55 7.54 -14.20 -4.98
CA LYS A 55 6.14 -14.00 -5.36
C LYS A 55 5.31 -13.69 -4.13
N VAL A 56 4.40 -12.73 -4.28
CA VAL A 56 3.43 -12.35 -3.25
C VAL A 56 2.04 -12.49 -3.85
N LEU A 57 1.12 -13.05 -3.09
CA LEU A 57 -0.29 -13.10 -3.44
C LEU A 57 -1.04 -12.17 -2.51
N GLU A 58 -1.79 -11.24 -3.08
CA GLU A 58 -2.66 -10.34 -2.32
C GLU A 58 -4.11 -10.57 -2.73
N LEU A 59 -4.98 -10.76 -1.76
CA LEU A 59 -6.42 -10.83 -1.96
C LEU A 59 -7.05 -9.54 -1.42
N GLY A 60 -7.64 -8.75 -2.32
CA GLY A 60 -8.21 -7.46 -1.95
C GLY A 60 -7.24 -6.31 -2.23
N THR A 61 -7.15 -5.88 -3.48
CA THR A 61 -6.26 -4.78 -3.91
C THR A 61 -6.73 -3.43 -3.36
N PHE A 62 -8.01 -3.22 -3.33
CA PHE A 62 -8.72 -1.99 -2.97
C PHE A 62 -8.12 -0.77 -3.70
N SER A 63 -7.35 0.09 -3.01
CA SER A 63 -6.73 1.28 -3.63
C SER A 63 -5.30 1.05 -4.10
N GLY A 64 -4.73 -0.11 -3.80
CA GLY A 64 -3.35 -0.43 -4.15
C GLY A 64 -2.31 0.05 -3.15
N TYR A 65 -2.72 0.69 -2.04
CA TYR A 65 -1.77 1.20 -1.04
C TYR A 65 -0.91 0.09 -0.44
N ALA A 66 -1.54 -1.01 0.00
CA ALA A 66 -0.81 -2.15 0.56
C ALA A 66 0.07 -2.81 -0.51
N THR A 67 -0.45 -2.93 -1.74
CA THR A 67 0.30 -3.50 -2.87
C THR A 67 1.60 -2.74 -3.12
N LEU A 68 1.52 -1.42 -3.25
CA LEU A 68 2.68 -0.58 -3.51
C LEU A 68 3.62 -0.50 -2.32
N SER A 69 3.08 -0.55 -1.09
CA SER A 69 3.91 -0.62 0.12
C SER A 69 4.76 -1.89 0.15
N MET A 70 4.17 -3.04 -0.20
CA MET A 70 4.92 -4.29 -0.31
C MET A 70 5.93 -4.26 -1.44
N ALA A 71 5.56 -3.66 -2.58
CA ALA A 71 6.45 -3.55 -3.74
C ALA A 71 7.75 -2.84 -3.41
N GLU A 72 7.71 -1.83 -2.54
CA GLU A 72 8.91 -1.12 -2.11
C GLU A 72 9.93 -2.01 -1.39
N GLY A 73 9.47 -3.08 -0.77
CA GLY A 73 10.34 -3.99 -0.01
C GLY A 73 10.79 -5.23 -0.77
N LEU A 74 10.26 -5.44 -1.97
CA LEU A 74 10.53 -6.67 -2.72
C LEU A 74 11.93 -6.70 -3.31
N PRO A 75 12.55 -7.91 -3.40
CA PRO A 75 13.77 -8.08 -4.18
C PRO A 75 13.52 -7.78 -5.65
N GLU A 76 14.59 -7.42 -6.36
CA GLU A 76 14.52 -7.21 -7.80
C GLU A 76 14.05 -8.49 -8.49
N GLY A 77 13.14 -8.36 -9.45
CA GLY A 77 12.57 -9.48 -10.19
C GLY A 77 11.42 -10.20 -9.50
N ALA A 78 11.09 -9.81 -8.27
CA ALA A 78 9.94 -10.38 -7.58
C ALA A 78 8.62 -9.85 -8.15
N GLU A 79 7.54 -10.59 -7.94
CA GLU A 79 6.23 -10.27 -8.50
C GLU A 79 5.17 -10.24 -7.39
N ILE A 80 4.21 -9.33 -7.53
CA ILE A 80 2.98 -9.35 -6.73
C ILE A 80 1.81 -9.66 -7.65
N HIS A 81 1.03 -10.66 -7.27
CA HIS A 81 -0.22 -11.00 -7.93
C HIS A 81 -1.35 -10.56 -7.00
N THR A 82 -2.10 -9.55 -7.42
CA THR A 82 -3.15 -8.97 -6.60
C THR A 82 -4.50 -9.13 -7.28
N PHE A 83 -5.52 -9.45 -6.50
CA PHE A 83 -6.86 -9.75 -6.98
C PHE A 83 -7.89 -8.89 -6.27
N GLU A 84 -8.80 -8.32 -7.05
CA GLU A 84 -9.90 -7.50 -6.54
C GLU A 84 -11.22 -7.99 -7.15
N VAL A 85 -12.21 -8.25 -6.30
CA VAL A 85 -13.54 -8.72 -6.72
C VAL A 85 -14.34 -7.60 -7.38
N PHE A 86 -14.18 -6.36 -6.89
CA PHE A 86 -14.93 -5.21 -7.39
C PHE A 86 -14.12 -4.44 -8.44
N ASP A 87 -14.66 -4.35 -9.65
CA ASP A 87 -13.98 -3.69 -10.77
C ASP A 87 -14.22 -2.18 -10.84
N GLU A 88 -15.05 -1.63 -9.97
CA GLU A 88 -15.41 -0.21 -9.95
C GLU A 88 -14.21 0.71 -9.69
N ASN A 89 -13.14 0.19 -9.09
CA ASN A 89 -11.91 0.95 -8.83
C ASN A 89 -10.81 0.69 -9.86
N GLU A 90 -11.11 0.00 -10.96
CA GLU A 90 -10.08 -0.40 -11.93
C GLU A 90 -9.33 0.79 -12.51
N ASP A 91 -10.04 1.83 -12.93
CA ASP A 91 -9.39 3.02 -13.53
C ASP A 91 -8.50 3.73 -12.52
N PHE A 92 -8.94 3.82 -11.26
CA PHE A 92 -8.14 4.37 -10.17
C PHE A 92 -6.86 3.57 -9.98
N LEU A 93 -6.96 2.24 -9.94
CA LEU A 93 -5.81 1.36 -9.75
C LEU A 93 -4.81 1.47 -10.91
N ARG A 94 -5.29 1.49 -12.15
CA ARG A 94 -4.42 1.64 -13.32
C ARG A 94 -3.64 2.95 -13.26
N GLU A 95 -4.32 4.05 -12.94
CA GLU A 95 -3.70 5.36 -12.83
C GLU A 95 -2.53 5.34 -11.82
N TRP A 96 -2.77 4.79 -10.63
CA TRP A 96 -1.75 4.81 -9.58
C TRP A 96 -0.64 3.79 -9.80
N PHE A 97 -0.96 2.61 -10.34
CA PHE A 97 0.07 1.61 -10.64
C PHE A 97 0.97 2.05 -11.80
N GLU A 98 0.42 2.62 -12.83
CA GLU A 98 1.20 3.11 -13.97
C GLU A 98 2.09 4.29 -13.58
N GLY A 99 1.67 5.12 -12.63
CA GLY A 99 2.45 6.25 -12.15
C GLY A 99 3.53 5.89 -11.14
N SER A 100 3.55 4.65 -10.68
CA SER A 100 4.47 4.22 -9.62
C SER A 100 5.87 3.91 -10.13
#